data_7adee59e07d1c6a8a1e1d7be3810fe31
#
_entry.id   7adee59e07d1c6a8a1e1d7be3810fe31
#
_cell.length_a   1.000
_cell.length_b   1.000
_cell.length_c   1.000
_cell.angle_alpha   90.00
_cell.angle_beta   90.00
_cell.angle_gamma   90.00
#
_symmetry.space_group_name_H-M   'P 1'
#
loop_
_entity.id
_entity.type
_entity.pdbx_description
1 polymer ?
#
loop_
_entity_poly.entity_id
_entity_poly.type
_entity_poly.pdbx_seq_one_letter_code
_entity_poly.pdbx_strand_id
1 'polypeptide(L)'
;MKKILFSMLVCLLCTGVQAQKMAKISATATGYSGKIIDFEFIDNIANNQQFPFKDNQLMEFEVELKEPSLMKVNAWLWMIVCPGDDIQMHVTFKGTSYREVEFKGTPSAVALNSAIRDG
;
A
#
# COMPACT_ATOMS: atom_id res chain seq x y z
N MET A 1 35.28 1.03 -19.05
CA MET A 1 35.48 1.26 -17.62
C MET A 1 34.99 2.60 -17.16
N LYS A 2 35.39 3.70 -17.81
CA LYS A 2 34.92 5.01 -17.42
C LYS A 2 33.41 5.15 -17.53
N LYS A 3 32.80 4.50 -18.49
CA LYS A 3 31.34 4.53 -18.65
C LYS A 3 30.63 3.86 -17.51
N ILE A 4 31.19 2.79 -16.99
CA ILE A 4 30.59 2.06 -15.86
C ILE A 4 30.63 2.93 -14.59
N LEU A 5 31.76 3.57 -14.35
CA LEU A 5 31.90 4.47 -13.21
C LEU A 5 30.92 5.63 -13.30
N PHE A 6 30.76 6.18 -14.50
CA PHE A 6 29.85 7.27 -14.73
C PHE A 6 28.40 6.84 -14.47
N SER A 7 28.05 5.64 -14.95
CA SER A 7 26.70 5.08 -14.71
C SER A 7 26.44 4.89 -13.22
N MET A 8 27.42 4.39 -12.48
CA MET A 8 27.26 4.21 -11.04
C MET A 8 27.09 5.55 -10.34
N LEU A 9 27.83 6.55 -10.76
CA LEU A 9 27.70 7.88 -10.18
C LEU A 9 26.32 8.46 -10.43
N VAL A 10 25.81 8.31 -11.65
CA VAL A 10 24.48 8.76 -12.00
C VAL A 10 23.42 8.04 -11.15
N CYS A 11 23.57 6.74 -10.96
CA CYS A 11 22.65 5.98 -10.11
C CYS A 11 22.67 6.47 -8.67
N LEU A 12 23.84 6.78 -8.14
CA LEU A 12 23.96 7.32 -6.78
C LEU A 12 23.28 8.68 -6.67
N LEU A 13 23.47 9.54 -7.65
CA LEU A 13 22.80 10.82 -7.69
C LEU A 13 21.29 10.68 -7.76
N CYS A 14 20.82 9.77 -8.61
CA CYS A 14 19.40 9.48 -8.70
C CYS A 14 18.85 8.97 -7.36
N THR A 15 19.58 8.08 -6.72
CA THR A 15 19.18 7.56 -5.42
C THR A 15 19.10 8.66 -4.37
N GLY A 16 20.05 9.59 -4.38
CA GLY A 16 20.05 10.71 -3.46
C GLY A 16 18.91 11.70 -3.70
N VAL A 17 18.52 11.87 -4.95
CA VAL A 17 17.42 12.77 -5.32
C VAL A 17 16.07 12.12 -5.13
N GLN A 18 16.00 10.81 -5.30
CA GLN A 18 14.75 10.07 -5.23
C GLN A 18 14.40 9.71 -3.79
N ALA A 19 13.98 10.70 -3.04
CA ALA A 19 13.31 10.42 -1.80
C ALA A 19 11.93 9.81 -2.04
N GLN A 20 11.36 10.02 -3.26
CA GLN A 20 10.05 9.50 -3.61
C GLN A 20 10.18 8.18 -4.35
N LYS A 21 9.42 7.19 -3.92
CA LYS A 21 9.34 5.90 -4.59
C LYS A 21 7.89 5.49 -4.70
N MET A 22 7.60 4.74 -5.76
CA MET A 22 6.27 4.19 -5.94
C MET A 22 6.05 3.02 -5.00
N ALA A 23 4.97 3.08 -4.26
CA ALA A 23 4.46 1.95 -3.51
C ALA A 23 3.26 1.38 -4.26
N LYS A 24 3.17 0.05 -4.31
CA LYS A 24 2.08 -0.63 -5.00
C LYS A 24 1.19 -1.31 -3.98
N ILE A 25 -0.11 -1.09 -4.12
CA ILE A 25 -1.11 -1.72 -3.26
C ILE A 25 -2.03 -2.54 -4.15
N SER A 26 -2.19 -3.82 -3.80
CA SER A 26 -3.09 -4.73 -4.48
C SER A 26 -3.99 -5.36 -3.42
N ALA A 27 -5.29 -5.28 -3.60
CA ALA A 27 -6.22 -5.75 -2.62
C ALA A 27 -7.37 -6.53 -3.26
N THR A 28 -7.81 -7.56 -2.56
CA THR A 28 -9.07 -8.24 -2.86
C THR A 28 -9.88 -8.29 -1.58
N ALA A 29 -11.18 -8.33 -1.70
CA ALA A 29 -12.05 -8.37 -0.53
C ALA A 29 -13.26 -9.26 -0.80
N THR A 30 -13.78 -9.85 0.28
CA THR A 30 -14.99 -10.67 0.22
C THR A 30 -15.92 -10.31 1.37
N GLY A 31 -17.22 -10.52 1.15
CA GLY A 31 -18.21 -10.39 2.21
C GLY A 31 -18.62 -9.00 2.60
N TYR A 32 -18.13 -7.97 1.90
CA TYR A 32 -18.47 -6.59 2.21
C TYR A 32 -19.89 -6.27 1.75
N SER A 33 -20.68 -5.64 2.60
CA SER A 33 -22.06 -5.27 2.28
C SER A 33 -22.20 -3.86 1.70
N GLY A 34 -21.14 -3.08 1.69
CA GLY A 34 -21.15 -1.75 1.10
C GLY A 34 -20.91 -1.76 -0.40
N LYS A 35 -20.91 -0.59 -1.01
CA LYS A 35 -20.78 -0.44 -2.46
C LYS A 35 -19.38 -0.03 -2.91
N ILE A 36 -18.61 0.60 -2.03
CA ILE A 36 -17.33 1.20 -2.36
C ILE A 36 -16.31 0.83 -1.28
N ILE A 37 -15.09 0.52 -1.73
CA ILE A 37 -13.93 0.36 -0.84
C ILE A 37 -13.06 1.61 -0.99
N ASP A 38 -12.79 2.29 0.12
CA ASP A 38 -11.96 3.49 0.18
C ASP A 38 -10.57 3.17 0.72
N PHE A 39 -9.56 3.72 0.04
CA PHE A 39 -8.19 3.72 0.53
C PHE A 39 -7.80 5.18 0.76
N GLU A 40 -7.65 5.57 2.02
CA GLU A 40 -7.36 6.95 2.39
C GLU A 40 -5.96 7.09 2.96
N PHE A 41 -5.20 8.03 2.41
CA PHE A 41 -3.89 8.40 2.95
C PHE A 41 -4.05 9.65 3.79
N ILE A 42 -3.78 9.52 5.08
CA ILE A 42 -4.02 10.59 6.04
C ILE A 42 -3.17 11.83 5.74
N ASP A 43 -1.94 11.60 5.28
CA ASP A 43 -0.99 12.69 5.04
C ASP A 43 -1.11 13.31 3.65
N ASN A 44 -1.80 12.65 2.73
CA ASN A 44 -1.90 13.13 1.36
C ASN A 44 -3.20 12.68 0.70
N ILE A 45 -4.19 13.54 0.77
CA ILE A 45 -5.52 13.28 0.23
C ILE A 45 -5.48 13.00 -1.28
N ALA A 46 -4.50 13.56 -1.99
CA ALA A 46 -4.38 13.34 -3.43
C ALA A 46 -4.12 11.88 -3.78
N ASN A 47 -3.60 11.08 -2.85
CA ASN A 47 -3.35 9.67 -3.06
C ASN A 47 -4.55 8.78 -2.78
N ASN A 48 -5.64 9.33 -2.29
CA ASN A 48 -6.84 8.57 -1.97
C ASN A 48 -7.42 7.89 -3.21
N GLN A 49 -7.89 6.66 -3.02
CA GLN A 49 -8.48 5.86 -4.09
C GLN A 49 -9.80 5.27 -3.63
N GLN A 50 -10.72 5.14 -4.55
CA GLN A 50 -12.01 4.48 -4.33
C GLN A 50 -12.26 3.47 -5.43
N PHE A 51 -12.78 2.31 -5.05
CA PHE A 51 -13.10 1.25 -5.99
C PHE A 51 -14.52 0.75 -5.74
N PRO A 52 -15.31 0.52 -6.81
CA PRO A 52 -16.56 -0.20 -6.65
C PRO A 52 -16.29 -1.59 -6.10
N PHE A 53 -17.04 -2.02 -5.11
CA PHE A 53 -16.82 -3.32 -4.52
C PHE A 53 -17.43 -4.44 -5.35
N LYS A 54 -16.66 -5.49 -5.58
CA LYS A 54 -17.10 -6.79 -6.09
C LYS A 54 -16.28 -7.86 -5.40
N ASP A 55 -16.92 -8.96 -5.02
CA ASP A 55 -16.24 -10.07 -4.37
C ASP A 55 -15.04 -10.54 -5.18
N ASN A 56 -13.89 -10.63 -4.53
CA ASN A 56 -12.63 -11.12 -5.10
C ASN A 56 -12.11 -10.34 -6.31
N GLN A 57 -12.64 -9.17 -6.61
CA GLN A 57 -12.10 -8.36 -7.69
C GLN A 57 -10.82 -7.66 -7.21
N LEU A 58 -9.79 -7.69 -8.05
CA LEU A 58 -8.53 -7.02 -7.76
C LEU A 58 -8.70 -5.51 -7.80
N MET A 59 -8.29 -4.87 -6.73
CA MET A 59 -8.16 -3.41 -6.63
C MET A 59 -6.67 -3.12 -6.54
N GLU A 60 -6.13 -2.42 -7.53
CA GLU A 60 -4.69 -2.20 -7.61
C GLU A 60 -4.39 -0.76 -7.97
N PHE A 61 -3.43 -0.17 -7.26
CA PHE A 61 -2.99 1.19 -7.56
C PHE A 61 -1.57 1.41 -7.05
N GLU A 62 -0.96 2.46 -7.54
CA GLU A 62 0.37 2.88 -7.11
C GLU A 62 0.31 4.31 -6.60
N VAL A 63 1.14 4.60 -5.59
CA VAL A 63 1.26 5.95 -5.04
C VAL A 63 2.72 6.31 -4.86
N GLU A 64 3.03 7.58 -5.06
CA GLU A 64 4.36 8.11 -4.80
C GLU A 64 4.47 8.53 -3.34
N LEU A 65 5.47 8.00 -2.65
CA LEU A 65 5.70 8.31 -1.25
C LEU A 65 7.13 8.75 -1.02
N LYS A 66 7.31 9.78 -0.19
CA LYS A 66 8.62 10.24 0.28
C LYS A 66 8.99 9.59 1.58
N GLU A 67 8.01 9.26 2.39
CA GLU A 67 8.17 8.73 3.73
C GLU A 67 7.03 7.78 4.04
N PRO A 68 7.14 6.98 5.11
CA PRO A 68 6.04 6.11 5.50
C PRO A 68 4.76 6.91 5.72
N SER A 69 3.67 6.38 5.19
CA SER A 69 2.35 7.01 5.27
C SER A 69 1.34 6.07 5.89
N LEU A 70 0.46 6.65 6.69
CA LEU A 70 -0.64 5.90 7.27
C LEU A 70 -1.78 5.83 6.26
N MET A 71 -2.22 4.63 5.96
CA MET A 71 -3.35 4.39 5.07
C MET A 71 -4.48 3.71 5.84
N LYS A 72 -5.70 4.14 5.56
CA LYS A 72 -6.89 3.62 6.19
C LYS A 72 -7.80 3.03 5.12
N VAL A 73 -8.21 1.79 5.32
CA VAL A 73 -9.16 1.11 4.44
C VAL A 73 -10.53 1.14 5.09
N ASN A 74 -11.49 1.81 4.45
CA ASN A 74 -12.87 1.93 4.94
C ASN A 74 -13.00 2.40 6.39
N ALA A 75 -12.14 3.30 6.83
CA ALA A 75 -12.17 3.88 8.17
C ALA A 75 -11.83 2.92 9.32
N TRP A 76 -11.67 1.63 9.06
CA TRP A 76 -11.49 0.65 10.14
C TRP A 76 -10.14 -0.06 10.13
N LEU A 77 -9.59 -0.32 8.95
CA LEU A 77 -8.33 -1.03 8.84
C LEU A 77 -7.20 -0.03 8.60
N TRP A 78 -6.33 0.09 9.59
CA TRP A 78 -5.17 0.98 9.54
C TRP A 78 -3.93 0.21 9.14
N MET A 79 -3.12 0.82 8.31
CA MET A 79 -1.85 0.21 7.92
C MET A 79 -0.84 1.28 7.53
N ILE A 80 0.43 0.91 7.52
CA ILE A 80 1.52 1.79 7.13
C ILE A 80 2.08 1.30 5.80
N VAL A 81 2.21 2.24 4.87
CA VAL A 81 2.81 2.01 3.56
C VAL A 81 4.10 2.79 3.49
N CYS A 82 5.19 2.11 3.20
CA CYS A 82 6.51 2.74 3.05
C CYS A 82 6.86 2.93 1.59
N PRO A 83 7.69 3.93 1.27
CA PRO A 83 8.16 4.10 -0.11
C PRO A 83 8.78 2.80 -0.65
N GLY A 84 8.38 2.40 -1.84
CA GLY A 84 8.90 1.20 -2.47
C GLY A 84 8.22 -0.11 -2.07
N ASP A 85 7.26 -0.07 -1.18
CA ASP A 85 6.54 -1.28 -0.76
C ASP A 85 5.69 -1.85 -1.89
N ASP A 86 5.58 -3.16 -1.90
CA ASP A 86 4.60 -3.89 -2.71
C ASP A 86 3.75 -4.67 -1.71
N ILE A 87 2.55 -4.19 -1.47
CA ILE A 87 1.65 -4.79 -0.48
C ILE A 87 0.49 -5.44 -1.20
N GLN A 88 0.30 -6.71 -0.94
CA GLN A 88 -0.85 -7.46 -1.40
C GLN A 88 -1.67 -7.84 -0.19
N MET A 89 -2.97 -7.61 -0.23
CA MET A 89 -3.82 -7.95 0.90
C MET A 89 -5.12 -8.59 0.45
N HIS A 90 -5.67 -9.42 1.32
CA HIS A 90 -7.01 -9.94 1.18
C HIS A 90 -7.78 -9.64 2.45
N VAL A 91 -8.90 -8.97 2.32
CA VAL A 91 -9.72 -8.56 3.46
C VAL A 91 -11.03 -9.34 3.43
N THR A 92 -11.33 -9.99 4.53
CA THR A 92 -12.61 -10.67 4.71
C THR A 92 -13.49 -9.79 5.58
N PHE A 93 -14.64 -9.40 5.05
CA PHE A 93 -15.61 -8.57 5.74
C PHE A 93 -16.80 -9.39 6.24
N LYS A 94 -17.43 -8.87 7.28
CA LYS A 94 -18.77 -9.28 7.65
C LYS A 94 -19.61 -8.01 7.78
N GLY A 95 -20.51 -7.81 6.83
CA GLY A 95 -21.21 -6.54 6.75
C GLY A 95 -20.26 -5.43 6.32
N THR A 96 -20.11 -4.38 7.12
CA THR A 96 -19.18 -3.27 6.86
C THR A 96 -17.91 -3.35 7.68
N SER A 97 -17.80 -4.31 8.59
CA SER A 97 -16.62 -4.49 9.44
C SER A 97 -15.73 -5.58 8.89
N TYR A 98 -14.40 -5.35 8.91
CA TYR A 98 -13.49 -6.41 8.53
C TYR A 98 -13.35 -7.42 9.67
N ARG A 99 -13.17 -8.69 9.32
CA ARG A 99 -12.92 -9.77 10.28
C ARG A 99 -11.50 -10.23 10.26
N GLU A 100 -10.92 -10.24 9.10
CA GLU A 100 -9.60 -10.81 8.89
C GLU A 100 -8.92 -10.10 7.73
N VAL A 101 -7.61 -9.94 7.83
CA VAL A 101 -6.81 -9.41 6.75
C VAL A 101 -5.51 -10.22 6.67
N GLU A 102 -5.15 -10.60 5.46
CA GLU A 102 -3.87 -11.27 5.17
C GLU A 102 -3.02 -10.36 4.32
N PHE A 103 -1.74 -10.29 4.64
CA PHE A 103 -0.77 -9.48 3.92
C PHE A 103 0.27 -10.36 3.25
N LYS A 104 0.66 -9.97 2.02
CA LYS A 104 1.75 -10.57 1.27
C LYS A 104 2.53 -9.44 0.60
N GLY A 105 3.71 -9.77 0.08
CA GLY A 105 4.54 -8.82 -0.65
C GLY A 105 5.83 -8.53 0.08
N THR A 106 6.22 -7.26 0.15
CA THR A 106 7.46 -6.84 0.80
C THR A 106 7.52 -7.37 2.24
N PRO A 107 8.53 -8.18 2.61
CA PRO A 107 8.55 -8.81 3.93
C PRO A 107 8.46 -7.84 5.10
N SER A 108 9.14 -6.70 5.04
CA SER A 108 9.07 -5.69 6.09
C SER A 108 7.68 -5.09 6.22
N ALA A 109 7.00 -4.88 5.10
CA ALA A 109 5.64 -4.36 5.09
C ALA A 109 4.67 -5.37 5.69
N VAL A 110 4.83 -6.64 5.34
CA VAL A 110 4.00 -7.73 5.89
C VAL A 110 4.16 -7.80 7.40
N ALA A 111 5.40 -7.80 7.88
CA ALA A 111 5.69 -7.88 9.30
C ALA A 111 5.11 -6.69 10.08
N LEU A 112 5.32 -5.49 9.56
CA LEU A 112 4.85 -4.27 10.20
C LEU A 112 3.33 -4.22 10.29
N ASN A 113 2.65 -4.48 9.17
CA ASN A 113 1.20 -4.35 9.13
C ASN A 113 0.50 -5.50 9.86
N SER A 114 1.10 -6.68 9.87
CA SER A 114 0.59 -7.78 10.69
C SER A 114 0.71 -7.45 12.18
N ALA A 115 1.80 -6.82 12.61
CA ALA A 115 1.98 -6.39 13.98
C ALA A 115 0.95 -5.31 14.38
N ILE A 116 0.68 -4.36 13.50
CA ILE A 116 -0.33 -3.33 13.73
C ILE A 116 -1.71 -3.95 13.89
N ARG A 117 -2.04 -4.91 13.02
CA ARG A 117 -3.31 -5.61 13.08
C ARG A 117 -3.49 -6.37 14.39
N ASP A 118 -2.42 -7.04 14.83
CA ASP A 118 -2.45 -7.89 16.02
C ASP A 118 -2.31 -7.10 17.33
N GLY A 119 -1.81 -5.90 17.23
CA GLY A 119 -1.67 -5.00 18.37
C GLY A 119 -2.92 -4.20 18.64
#